data_407c1bcf2f38eac2469f617df274f3b3
#
_entry.id   407c1bcf2f38eac2469f617df274f3b3
#
_cell.length_a   1.000
_cell.length_b   1.000
_cell.length_c   1.000
_cell.angle_alpha   90.00
_cell.angle_beta   90.00
_cell.angle_gamma   90.00
#
_symmetry.space_group_name_H-M   'P 1'
#
loop_
_entity.id
_entity.type
_entity.pdbx_description
1 polymer ?
#
loop_
_entity_poly.entity_id
_entity_poly.type
_entity_poly.pdbx_seq_one_letter_code
_entity_poly.pdbx_strand_id
1 'polypeptide(L)'
;DYGLHIHPQAQLLMLPDIAGYVGADTCGCLLALRQDLKSEISLMIDIGTNGEMVLGNKDKLATCSTAAGPAFEGAKIECGMRGAAGAVDHVVFEDGEWKYTTVGNVPAVGLCGSGLIDLVAQLYKAGLIDEMGHLESGQEKSDLFVLVPPEKAGDDRGVYLTQKDVREVQLAK
;
A
#
# COMPACT_ATOMS: atom_id res chain seq x y z
N ASP A 1 -3.05 -25.55 23.53
CA ASP A 1 -3.90 -24.58 24.22
C ASP A 1 -3.54 -23.17 23.70
N TYR A 2 -4.49 -22.49 23.00
CA TYR A 2 -4.27 -21.17 22.43
C TYR A 2 -4.67 -20.05 23.41
N GLY A 3 -4.94 -20.37 24.69
CA GLY A 3 -5.35 -19.40 25.71
C GLY A 3 -6.71 -18.73 25.43
N LEU A 4 -7.52 -19.32 24.56
CA LEU A 4 -8.83 -18.77 24.21
C LEU A 4 -9.89 -19.25 25.21
N HIS A 5 -10.56 -18.31 25.87
CA HIS A 5 -11.69 -18.59 26.74
C HIS A 5 -12.99 -18.50 25.92
N ILE A 6 -13.33 -19.58 25.24
CA ILE A 6 -14.52 -19.70 24.40
C ILE A 6 -15.49 -20.77 24.96
N HIS A 7 -16.72 -20.79 24.45
CA HIS A 7 -17.70 -21.78 24.87
C HIS A 7 -17.19 -23.21 24.61
N PRO A 8 -17.39 -24.19 25.51
CA PRO A 8 -16.85 -25.55 25.36
C PRO A 8 -17.25 -26.28 24.06
N GLN A 9 -18.37 -25.91 23.45
CA GLN A 9 -18.84 -26.46 22.17
C GLN A 9 -18.53 -25.55 20.95
N ALA A 10 -17.77 -24.47 21.15
CA ALA A 10 -17.37 -23.62 20.03
C ALA A 10 -16.44 -24.38 19.09
N GLN A 11 -16.61 -24.12 17.80
CA GLN A 11 -15.77 -24.64 16.74
C GLN A 11 -14.83 -23.54 16.26
N LEU A 12 -13.56 -23.87 16.07
CA LEU A 12 -12.58 -23.01 15.43
C LEU A 12 -12.48 -23.44 13.96
N LEU A 13 -12.87 -22.54 13.05
CA LEU A 13 -12.71 -22.73 11.62
C LEU A 13 -11.49 -21.96 11.15
N MET A 14 -10.55 -22.63 10.53
CA MET A 14 -9.37 -22.01 9.92
C MET A 14 -9.46 -22.14 8.41
N LEU A 15 -9.12 -21.06 7.70
CA LEU A 15 -8.96 -21.11 6.26
C LEU A 15 -7.68 -21.89 5.90
N PRO A 16 -7.71 -22.69 4.83
CA PRO A 16 -6.53 -23.44 4.41
C PRO A 16 -5.51 -22.54 3.73
N ASP A 17 -4.25 -22.96 3.74
CA ASP A 17 -3.22 -22.45 2.86
C ASP A 17 -3.36 -23.07 1.47
N ILE A 18 -3.06 -22.30 0.42
CA ILE A 18 -3.04 -22.81 -0.97
C ILE A 18 -1.70 -23.46 -1.26
N ALA A 19 -0.61 -22.80 -0.85
CA ALA A 19 0.77 -23.28 -1.03
C ALA A 19 1.69 -22.65 0.02
N GLY A 20 2.96 -23.01 0.06
CA GLY A 20 3.89 -22.58 1.09
C GLY A 20 4.11 -21.06 1.25
N TYR A 21 3.76 -20.28 0.23
CA TYR A 21 3.84 -18.80 0.23
C TYR A 21 2.52 -18.13 -0.15
N VAL A 22 1.42 -18.87 -0.25
CA VAL A 22 0.07 -18.37 -0.54
C VAL A 22 -0.84 -18.87 0.56
N GLY A 23 -1.05 -18.02 1.55
CA GLY A 23 -1.63 -18.39 2.82
C GLY A 23 -3.15 -18.29 2.90
N ALA A 24 -3.64 -18.46 4.12
CA ALA A 24 -5.06 -18.41 4.46
C ALA A 24 -5.69 -17.02 4.25
N ASP A 25 -4.90 -15.95 4.29
CA ASP A 25 -5.26 -14.58 3.95
C ASP A 25 -5.70 -14.47 2.48
N THR A 26 -4.93 -15.04 1.55
CA THR A 26 -5.31 -15.12 0.13
C THR A 26 -6.61 -15.91 -0.06
N CYS A 27 -6.81 -17.02 0.69
CA CYS A 27 -8.08 -17.73 0.71
C CYS A 27 -9.24 -16.85 1.22
N GLY A 28 -8.99 -16.03 2.25
CA GLY A 28 -9.95 -15.06 2.76
C GLY A 28 -10.34 -14.02 1.70
N CYS A 29 -9.37 -13.49 0.97
CA CYS A 29 -9.60 -12.56 -0.13
C CYS A 29 -10.43 -13.21 -1.26
N LEU A 30 -10.09 -14.44 -1.66
CA LEU A 30 -10.86 -15.19 -2.67
C LEU A 30 -12.31 -15.41 -2.23
N LEU A 31 -12.52 -15.77 -0.97
CA LEU A 31 -13.85 -15.95 -0.40
C LEU A 31 -14.66 -14.64 -0.40
N ALA A 32 -14.04 -13.53 -0.05
CA ALA A 32 -14.67 -12.21 -0.04
C ALA A 32 -15.02 -11.71 -1.45
N LEU A 33 -14.11 -11.89 -2.40
CA LEU A 33 -14.26 -11.45 -3.79
C LEU A 33 -15.12 -12.38 -4.64
N ARG A 34 -15.34 -13.63 -4.18
CA ARG A 34 -16.05 -14.70 -4.90
C ARG A 34 -15.52 -14.89 -6.32
N GLN A 35 -14.19 -14.84 -6.47
CA GLN A 35 -13.53 -15.02 -7.77
C GLN A 35 -13.77 -16.43 -8.34
N ASP A 36 -13.92 -17.41 -7.48
CA ASP A 36 -14.30 -18.80 -7.75
C ASP A 36 -15.66 -18.98 -8.43
N LEU A 37 -16.50 -17.96 -8.42
CA LEU A 37 -17.84 -17.98 -9.05
C LEU A 37 -17.95 -17.12 -10.31
N LYS A 38 -16.94 -16.27 -10.59
CA LYS A 38 -16.97 -15.36 -11.74
C LYS A 38 -16.68 -16.12 -13.03
N SER A 39 -17.42 -15.83 -14.09
CA SER A 39 -17.15 -16.36 -15.43
C SER A 39 -16.01 -15.61 -16.12
N GLU A 40 -15.82 -14.35 -15.79
CA GLU A 40 -14.79 -13.45 -16.33
C GLU A 40 -13.45 -13.75 -15.69
N ILE A 41 -12.39 -13.71 -16.49
CA ILE A 41 -11.02 -13.77 -15.96
C ILE A 41 -10.73 -12.48 -15.22
N SER A 42 -10.34 -12.58 -13.98
CA SER A 42 -9.95 -11.45 -13.13
C SER A 42 -8.61 -11.71 -12.45
N LEU A 43 -7.89 -10.63 -12.16
CA LEU A 43 -6.65 -10.63 -11.41
C LEU A 43 -6.90 -9.99 -10.05
N MET A 44 -6.58 -10.70 -8.98
CA MET A 44 -6.45 -10.19 -7.63
C MET A 44 -4.97 -10.00 -7.32
N ILE A 45 -4.62 -8.89 -6.71
CA ILE A 45 -3.27 -8.62 -6.21
C ILE A 45 -3.40 -8.17 -4.75
N ASP A 46 -2.71 -8.87 -3.86
CA ASP A 46 -2.52 -8.47 -2.46
C ASP A 46 -1.12 -7.87 -2.34
N ILE A 47 -1.06 -6.58 -1.98
CA ILE A 47 0.18 -5.80 -1.96
C ILE A 47 0.67 -5.65 -0.52
N GLY A 48 1.55 -6.57 -0.11
CA GLY A 48 2.22 -6.56 1.19
C GLY A 48 3.74 -6.69 1.06
N THR A 49 4.39 -7.21 2.07
CA THR A 49 5.83 -7.56 2.05
C THR A 49 6.14 -8.56 0.94
N ASN A 50 5.22 -9.49 0.69
CA ASN A 50 5.14 -10.25 -0.56
C ASN A 50 3.95 -9.73 -1.36
N GLY A 51 3.98 -9.98 -2.67
CA GLY A 51 2.84 -9.73 -3.56
C GLY A 51 2.18 -11.06 -3.92
N GLU A 52 1.04 -11.37 -3.31
CA GLU A 52 0.25 -12.53 -3.68
C GLU A 52 -0.69 -12.17 -4.82
N MET A 53 -0.68 -13.00 -5.86
CA MET A 53 -1.52 -12.79 -7.04
C MET A 53 -2.38 -14.02 -7.30
N VAL A 54 -3.64 -13.78 -7.68
CA VAL A 54 -4.55 -14.83 -8.15
C VAL A 54 -5.17 -14.40 -9.46
N LEU A 55 -4.91 -15.16 -10.51
CA LEU A 55 -5.44 -14.94 -11.86
C LEU A 55 -6.38 -16.08 -12.24
N GLY A 56 -7.55 -15.77 -12.76
CA GLY A 56 -8.45 -16.75 -13.34
C GLY A 56 -9.94 -16.45 -13.10
N ASN A 57 -10.72 -17.51 -13.17
CA ASN A 57 -12.19 -17.49 -13.05
C ASN A 57 -12.68 -18.76 -12.36
N LYS A 58 -14.02 -19.00 -12.42
CA LYS A 58 -14.66 -20.18 -11.84
C LYS A 58 -14.13 -21.53 -12.35
N ASP A 59 -13.55 -21.58 -13.54
CA ASP A 59 -13.10 -22.82 -14.16
C ASP A 59 -11.65 -23.16 -13.74
N LYS A 60 -10.83 -22.12 -13.52
CA LYS A 60 -9.44 -22.29 -13.10
C LYS A 60 -8.90 -21.02 -12.46
N LEU A 61 -8.21 -21.19 -11.32
CA LEU A 61 -7.41 -20.16 -10.66
C LEU A 61 -5.93 -20.58 -10.64
N ALA A 62 -5.06 -19.65 -10.92
CA ALA A 62 -3.62 -19.78 -10.76
C ALA A 62 -3.13 -18.77 -9.76
N THR A 63 -2.23 -19.16 -8.85
CA THR A 63 -1.70 -18.31 -7.80
C THR A 63 -0.18 -18.27 -7.83
N CYS A 64 0.39 -17.16 -7.45
CA CYS A 64 1.82 -17.03 -7.18
C CYS A 64 2.04 -16.00 -6.07
N SER A 65 3.21 -16.04 -5.46
CA SER A 65 3.72 -15.05 -4.53
C SER A 65 5.07 -14.55 -5.02
N THR A 66 5.33 -13.26 -4.87
CA THR A 66 6.61 -12.63 -5.22
C THR A 66 7.09 -11.75 -4.07
N ALA A 67 8.39 -11.68 -3.86
CA ALA A 67 8.97 -10.79 -2.88
C ALA A 67 8.90 -9.35 -3.39
N ALA A 68 8.14 -8.49 -2.71
CA ALA A 68 8.01 -7.07 -3.03
C ALA A 68 8.82 -6.19 -2.06
N GLY A 69 9.01 -6.63 -0.83
CA GLY A 69 9.60 -5.85 0.25
C GLY A 69 8.56 -4.95 0.94
N PRO A 70 8.89 -4.41 2.12
CA PRO A 70 7.92 -3.80 3.02
C PRO A 70 7.64 -2.31 2.72
N ALA A 71 7.93 -1.80 1.52
CA ALA A 71 7.76 -0.39 1.18
C ALA A 71 6.30 0.07 1.35
N PHE A 72 5.34 -0.70 0.84
CA PHE A 72 3.92 -0.35 0.94
C PHE A 72 3.32 -0.56 2.35
N GLU A 73 4.03 -1.22 3.25
CA GLU A 73 3.69 -1.29 4.68
C GLU A 73 4.29 -0.11 5.48
N GLY A 74 4.94 0.84 4.79
CA GLY A 74 5.58 2.02 5.37
C GLY A 74 6.99 1.79 5.92
N ALA A 75 7.53 0.56 5.85
CA ALA A 75 8.90 0.31 6.24
C ALA A 75 9.87 0.73 5.12
N LYS A 76 11.06 1.21 5.51
CA LYS A 76 12.09 1.77 4.65
C LYS A 76 11.73 3.08 3.93
N ILE A 77 10.54 3.59 4.10
CA ILE A 77 10.07 4.89 3.62
C ILE A 77 10.28 5.91 4.74
N GLU A 78 10.85 7.06 4.43
CA GLU A 78 11.28 8.04 5.43
C GLU A 78 10.11 8.55 6.28
N CYS A 79 8.99 8.94 5.66
CA CYS A 79 7.74 9.29 6.32
C CYS A 79 6.72 8.14 6.31
N GLY A 80 7.18 6.89 6.13
CA GLY A 80 6.30 5.73 6.04
C GLY A 80 5.68 5.35 7.37
N MET A 81 4.40 4.97 7.33
CA MET A 81 3.69 4.46 8.50
C MET A 81 2.58 3.49 8.10
N ARG A 82 2.07 2.73 9.06
CA ARG A 82 0.87 1.92 8.85
C ARG A 82 -0.37 2.81 8.72
N GLY A 83 -1.45 2.28 8.14
CA GLY A 83 -2.74 2.95 8.01
C GLY A 83 -3.40 3.21 9.37
N ALA A 84 -2.90 4.20 10.09
CA ALA A 84 -3.38 4.67 11.40
C ALA A 84 -3.75 6.15 11.31
N ALA A 85 -4.35 6.70 12.37
CA ALA A 85 -4.73 8.10 12.42
C ALA A 85 -3.56 9.02 12.04
N GLY A 86 -3.79 9.95 11.11
CA GLY A 86 -2.79 10.87 10.57
C GLY A 86 -1.96 10.31 9.40
N ALA A 87 -2.12 9.04 9.02
CA ALA A 87 -1.52 8.54 7.79
C ALA A 87 -2.21 9.15 6.56
N VAL A 88 -1.46 9.77 5.66
CA VAL A 88 -1.98 10.16 4.35
C VAL A 88 -2.31 8.88 3.58
N ASP A 89 -3.57 8.73 3.19
CA ASP A 89 -4.13 7.53 2.56
C ASP A 89 -4.54 7.74 1.10
N HIS A 90 -4.70 8.99 0.69
CA HIS A 90 -5.01 9.35 -0.70
C HIS A 90 -4.32 10.68 -1.06
N VAL A 91 -3.81 10.76 -2.29
CA VAL A 91 -3.18 11.98 -2.84
C VAL A 91 -3.64 12.18 -4.28
N VAL A 92 -3.98 13.41 -4.61
CA VAL A 92 -4.32 13.81 -5.97
C VAL A 92 -3.72 15.18 -6.29
N PHE A 93 -3.27 15.37 -7.54
CA PHE A 93 -2.85 16.66 -8.07
C PHE A 93 -3.90 17.16 -9.06
N GLU A 94 -4.63 18.20 -8.68
CA GLU A 94 -5.72 18.79 -9.47
C GLU A 94 -5.64 20.32 -9.42
N ASP A 95 -5.92 20.96 -10.54
CA ASP A 95 -5.96 22.43 -10.67
C ASP A 95 -4.67 23.14 -10.24
N GLY A 96 -3.52 22.44 -10.33
CA GLY A 96 -2.22 22.96 -9.90
C GLY A 96 -1.96 22.86 -8.41
N GLU A 97 -2.84 22.18 -7.68
CA GLU A 97 -2.74 22.01 -6.23
C GLU A 97 -2.64 20.52 -5.81
N TRP A 98 -1.86 20.27 -4.79
CA TRP A 98 -1.77 18.97 -4.13
C TRP A 98 -2.85 18.87 -3.06
N LYS A 99 -3.74 17.89 -3.21
CA LYS A 99 -4.80 17.58 -2.25
C LYS A 99 -4.53 16.21 -1.66
N TYR A 100 -4.84 16.02 -0.39
CA TYR A 100 -4.68 14.73 0.28
C TYR A 100 -5.75 14.54 1.34
N THR A 101 -5.99 13.28 1.70
CA THR A 101 -6.78 12.88 2.87
C THR A 101 -5.92 12.12 3.86
N THR A 102 -6.39 12.04 5.09
CA THR A 102 -5.72 11.29 6.16
C THR A 102 -6.70 10.36 6.86
N VAL A 103 -6.22 9.21 7.27
CA VAL A 103 -6.97 8.30 8.14
C VAL A 103 -7.41 9.06 9.40
N GLY A 104 -8.71 9.06 9.67
CA GLY A 104 -9.29 9.74 10.82
C GLY A 104 -9.49 11.25 10.68
N ASN A 105 -9.20 11.84 9.51
CA ASN A 105 -9.32 13.29 9.25
C ASN A 105 -8.59 14.17 10.30
N VAL A 106 -7.40 13.74 10.72
CA VAL A 106 -6.53 14.46 11.65
C VAL A 106 -5.29 14.97 10.89
N PRO A 107 -4.46 15.87 11.44
CA PRO A 107 -3.27 16.37 10.78
C PRO A 107 -2.33 15.22 10.33
N ALA A 108 -1.75 15.39 9.13
CA ALA A 108 -0.88 14.39 8.53
C ALA A 108 0.42 14.21 9.31
N VAL A 109 0.84 12.97 9.55
CA VAL A 109 2.10 12.62 10.23
C VAL A 109 2.98 11.66 9.43
N GLY A 110 2.47 11.10 8.32
CA GLY A 110 3.21 10.18 7.47
C GLY A 110 2.38 9.67 6.30
N LEU A 111 2.94 8.72 5.54
CA LEU A 111 2.36 8.10 4.35
C LEU A 111 2.07 6.62 4.66
N CYS A 112 0.84 6.15 4.49
CA CYS A 112 0.59 4.71 4.41
C CYS A 112 0.75 4.20 2.98
N GLY A 113 0.63 2.91 2.76
CA GLY A 113 0.88 2.28 1.47
C GLY A 113 0.06 2.87 0.32
N SER A 114 -1.23 3.11 0.51
CA SER A 114 -2.09 3.72 -0.51
C SER A 114 -1.69 5.16 -0.83
N GLY A 115 -1.44 5.99 0.20
CA GLY A 115 -0.97 7.36 0.02
C GLY A 115 0.40 7.44 -0.66
N LEU A 116 1.30 6.49 -0.36
CA LEU A 116 2.61 6.38 -1.03
C LEU A 116 2.45 6.04 -2.51
N ILE A 117 1.61 5.07 -2.86
CA ILE A 117 1.32 4.70 -4.24
C ILE A 117 0.73 5.89 -5.01
N ASP A 118 -0.27 6.53 -4.43
CA ASP A 118 -0.92 7.70 -5.03
C ASP A 118 0.09 8.84 -5.25
N LEU A 119 0.88 9.18 -4.23
CA LEU A 119 1.86 10.26 -4.31
C LEU A 119 2.88 10.03 -5.43
N VAL A 120 3.48 8.83 -5.50
CA VAL A 120 4.44 8.49 -6.55
C VAL A 120 3.78 8.52 -7.94
N ALA A 121 2.55 7.99 -8.07
CA ALA A 121 1.81 8.02 -9.32
C ALA A 121 1.46 9.44 -9.77
N GLN A 122 1.05 10.31 -8.85
CA GLN A 122 0.74 11.72 -9.16
C GLN A 122 1.99 12.52 -9.49
N LEU A 123 3.10 12.31 -8.80
CA LEU A 123 4.40 12.93 -9.12
C LEU A 123 4.88 12.52 -10.52
N TYR A 124 4.74 11.25 -10.89
CA TYR A 124 5.05 10.76 -12.23
C TYR A 124 4.17 11.41 -13.29
N LYS A 125 2.85 11.47 -13.07
CA LYS A 125 1.89 12.14 -13.99
C LYS A 125 2.16 13.64 -14.14
N ALA A 126 2.60 14.28 -13.07
CA ALA A 126 2.96 15.71 -13.08
C ALA A 126 4.35 15.98 -13.70
N GLY A 127 5.10 14.96 -14.10
CA GLY A 127 6.44 15.08 -14.67
C GLY A 127 7.52 15.42 -13.64
N LEU A 128 7.23 15.24 -12.35
CA LEU A 128 8.18 15.45 -11.24
C LEU A 128 8.97 14.18 -10.90
N ILE A 129 8.57 13.04 -11.44
CA ILE A 129 9.35 11.80 -11.48
C ILE A 129 9.45 11.38 -12.94
N ASP A 130 10.66 11.14 -13.43
CA ASP A 130 10.91 10.69 -14.79
C ASP A 130 10.73 9.16 -14.94
N GLU A 131 10.85 8.66 -16.19
CA GLU A 131 10.74 7.21 -16.49
C GLU A 131 11.83 6.37 -15.81
N MET A 132 12.95 6.96 -15.45
CA MET A 132 14.04 6.32 -14.73
C MET A 132 13.83 6.38 -13.20
N GLY A 133 12.79 7.09 -12.75
CA GLY A 133 12.47 7.29 -11.34
C GLY A 133 13.33 8.35 -10.66
N HIS A 134 13.87 9.32 -11.39
CA HIS A 134 14.48 10.48 -10.78
C HIS A 134 13.42 11.47 -10.32
N LEU A 135 13.56 11.96 -9.11
CA LEU A 135 12.69 12.96 -8.52
C LEU A 135 13.24 14.36 -8.80
N GLU A 136 12.53 15.13 -9.61
CA GLU A 136 12.81 16.52 -9.95
C GLU A 136 11.75 17.42 -9.33
N SER A 137 11.80 17.61 -8.02
CA SER A 137 10.72 18.28 -7.28
C SER A 137 10.55 19.76 -7.57
N GLY A 138 11.56 20.40 -8.18
CA GLY A 138 11.60 21.86 -8.36
C GLY A 138 11.63 22.66 -7.06
N GLN A 139 11.80 22.00 -5.92
CA GLN A 139 11.92 22.60 -4.59
C GLN A 139 13.40 22.82 -4.24
N GLU A 140 13.69 23.56 -3.16
CA GLU A 140 15.07 23.91 -2.77
C GLU A 140 16.01 22.70 -2.66
N LYS A 141 15.49 21.52 -2.29
CA LYS A 141 16.19 20.24 -2.30
C LYS A 141 15.66 19.38 -3.44
N SER A 142 16.46 19.16 -4.46
CA SER A 142 16.08 18.44 -5.67
C SER A 142 15.75 16.96 -5.48
N ASP A 143 16.21 16.33 -4.39
CA ASP A 143 16.05 14.92 -4.04
C ASP A 143 14.90 14.66 -3.05
N LEU A 144 14.10 15.69 -2.78
CA LEU A 144 13.02 15.68 -1.79
C LEU A 144 11.79 16.40 -2.34
N PHE A 145 10.60 15.82 -2.18
CA PHE A 145 9.31 16.46 -2.42
C PHE A 145 8.53 16.58 -1.12
N VAL A 146 8.18 17.80 -0.71
CA VAL A 146 7.36 18.07 0.48
C VAL A 146 5.88 18.13 0.05
N LEU A 147 5.09 17.16 0.53
CA LEU A 147 3.64 17.13 0.34
C LEU A 147 2.93 17.99 1.39
N VAL A 148 3.33 17.84 2.65
CA VAL A 148 2.76 18.60 3.78
C VAL A 148 3.91 19.25 4.53
N PRO A 149 4.01 20.59 4.51
CA PRO A 149 5.08 21.28 5.24
C PRO A 149 4.86 21.16 6.76
N PRO A 150 5.95 21.28 7.55
CA PRO A 150 5.91 21.07 9.01
C PRO A 150 4.83 21.87 9.75
N GLU A 151 4.61 23.12 9.35
CA GLU A 151 3.64 24.01 9.97
C GLU A 151 2.16 23.58 9.76
N LYS A 152 1.90 22.64 8.81
CA LYS A 152 0.57 22.07 8.52
C LYS A 152 0.45 20.61 8.92
N ALA A 153 1.57 19.99 9.30
CA ALA A 153 1.62 18.58 9.68
C ALA A 153 1.23 18.39 11.16
N GLY A 154 1.03 17.14 11.54
CA GLY A 154 0.79 16.76 12.94
C GLY A 154 2.06 16.61 13.75
N ASP A 155 3.24 16.78 13.14
CA ASP A 155 4.55 16.78 13.79
C ASP A 155 5.49 17.81 13.15
N ASP A 156 6.66 18.04 13.77
CA ASP A 156 7.62 19.07 13.36
C ASP A 156 8.41 18.71 12.08
N ARG A 157 8.22 17.51 11.51
CA ARG A 157 8.98 17.03 10.31
C ARG A 157 8.26 17.34 9.00
N GLY A 158 6.94 17.41 9.02
CA GLY A 158 6.12 17.41 7.81
C GLY A 158 6.03 16.02 7.17
N VAL A 159 5.37 15.95 6.02
CA VAL A 159 5.25 14.72 5.22
C VAL A 159 5.89 14.95 3.86
N TYR A 160 6.90 14.16 3.54
CA TYR A 160 7.69 14.30 2.32
C TYR A 160 8.07 12.93 1.74
N LEU A 161 8.49 12.95 0.48
CA LEU A 161 9.02 11.79 -0.25
C LEU A 161 10.45 12.07 -0.69
N THR A 162 11.35 11.13 -0.49
CA THR A 162 12.76 11.24 -0.92
C THR A 162 13.02 10.46 -2.20
N GLN A 163 14.13 10.76 -2.89
CA GLN A 163 14.60 9.94 -4.00
C GLN A 163 14.82 8.48 -3.61
N LYS A 164 15.27 8.22 -2.38
CA LYS A 164 15.45 6.87 -1.84
C LYS A 164 14.09 6.15 -1.74
N ASP A 165 13.05 6.83 -1.27
CA ASP A 165 11.70 6.25 -1.17
C ASP A 165 11.15 5.86 -2.55
N VAL A 166 11.38 6.68 -3.58
CA VAL A 166 11.03 6.35 -4.96
C VAL A 166 11.71 5.05 -5.40
N ARG A 167 13.00 4.84 -5.04
CA ARG A 167 13.72 3.59 -5.34
C ARG A 167 13.12 2.38 -4.62
N GLU A 168 12.73 2.52 -3.35
CA GLU A 168 12.06 1.43 -2.62
C GLU A 168 10.73 1.05 -3.27
N VAL A 169 9.94 2.04 -3.75
CA VAL A 169 8.71 1.78 -4.51
C VAL A 169 8.99 1.07 -5.84
N GLN A 170 10.05 1.48 -6.56
CA GLN A 170 10.46 0.82 -7.82
C GLN A 170 10.89 -0.64 -7.60
N LEU A 171 11.49 -0.95 -6.46
CA LEU A 171 11.90 -2.32 -6.12
C LEU A 171 10.70 -3.20 -5.75
N ALA A 172 9.64 -2.59 -5.22
CA ALA A 172 8.44 -3.31 -4.76
C ALA A 172 7.45 -3.66 -5.88
N LYS A 173 7.53 -3.00 -7.04
CA LYS A 173 6.58 -3.19 -8.16
C LYS A 173 6.83 -4.49 -8.97
#